data_97dcfc12be3f79db0e972aed53a3f604
#
_entry.id   97dcfc12be3f79db0e972aed53a3f604
#
_cell.length_a   1.000
_cell.length_b   1.000
_cell.length_c   1.000
_cell.angle_alpha   90.00
_cell.angle_beta   90.00
_cell.angle_gamma   90.00
#
_symmetry.space_group_name_H-M   'P 1'
#
loop_
_entity.id
_entity.type
_entity.pdbx_description
1 polymer ?
#
loop_
_entity_poly.entity_id
_entity_poly.type
_entity_poly.pdbx_seq_one_letter_code
_entity_poly.pdbx_strand_id
1 'polypeptide(L)'
;MRRLPSLALIVALVVACQAGSPQATVPPSGSAPQRTLAVVVTATAGAPVVGAAVCAFTVSGTQERCGETSAAGTARLGLRPGAYSVLVTPKAPTRLAVGRTWADVLDADATSVVQLEPHSKISGTITDERAAAVGDAEVCAHPPSAFASPTCARTTADGKFTIEVRSDVYKLDVTGPPGGKLLAQWASGRLSSGDADMVDVRSADADGIKVTMVKGVLLTGVIRGPNGPVEEAQICVRTLAAPLPWDCERSKKNGSYLVLVEPGRYFMWTVPPDNTRLLAQWYDGVLEGVNTTDINIDRDRQIDVLLGPGPQLRGKVTTTDGTPVSGALVCVDTPFPTGRICRPSSGDGSYAVTTRPQTYTVQVLAPINTDLISEYWLGKRTWVDANEVSLGNADRTLDLTMRKGVRVTGVIRDTRGVPLEGATLNFNDDNGPLAATDTDISGTYSLVVPPGTYQVEVFAPFRGERGDLLSQAPRELVVNGFVRYDVVLEDANP
;
A
#
# COMPACT_ATOMS: atom_id res chain seq x y z
N MET A 1 28.75 -25.42 21.85
CA MET A 1 29.60 -25.05 23.01
C MET A 1 30.19 -23.66 22.75
N ARG A 2 30.21 -22.86 23.79
CA ARG A 2 30.73 -21.49 23.98
C ARG A 2 29.76 -20.37 23.61
N ARG A 3 29.14 -19.89 24.69
CA ARG A 3 28.46 -18.60 24.83
C ARG A 3 29.52 -17.48 24.96
N LEU A 4 29.25 -16.31 24.41
CA LEU A 4 29.95 -15.07 24.72
C LEU A 4 29.01 -14.13 25.47
N PRO A 5 29.48 -13.43 26.51
CA PRO A 5 28.62 -12.64 27.38
C PRO A 5 28.51 -11.17 26.94
N SER A 6 27.35 -10.61 27.25
CA SER A 6 27.02 -9.18 27.12
C SER A 6 27.91 -8.31 28.00
N LEU A 7 28.51 -7.27 27.44
CA LEU A 7 29.21 -6.21 28.17
C LEU A 7 28.22 -5.11 28.56
N ALA A 8 27.96 -4.98 29.85
CA ALA A 8 27.26 -3.84 30.42
C ALA A 8 28.27 -2.72 30.72
N LEU A 9 28.02 -1.55 30.13
CA LEU A 9 28.82 -0.35 30.39
C LEU A 9 28.27 0.37 31.61
N ILE A 10 29.01 0.33 32.73
CA ILE A 10 28.73 1.09 33.93
C ILE A 10 29.44 2.46 33.79
N VAL A 11 28.66 3.52 33.75
CA VAL A 11 29.17 4.91 33.86
C VAL A 11 29.16 5.27 35.35
N ALA A 12 30.33 5.42 35.92
CA ALA A 12 30.53 5.91 37.28
C ALA A 12 30.37 7.44 37.31
N LEU A 13 29.43 7.92 38.10
CA LEU A 13 29.22 9.34 38.40
C LEU A 13 30.15 9.69 39.61
N VAL A 14 31.08 10.57 39.40
CA VAL A 14 31.90 11.16 40.48
C VAL A 14 31.05 12.26 41.13
N VAL A 15 30.75 12.09 42.41
CA VAL A 15 30.13 13.09 43.27
C VAL A 15 31.24 13.96 43.88
N ALA A 16 31.29 15.24 43.49
CA ALA A 16 32.07 16.27 44.16
C ALA A 16 31.18 16.98 45.16
N CYS A 17 31.46 16.83 46.45
CA CYS A 17 30.90 17.64 47.54
C CYS A 17 31.39 19.07 47.44
N GLN A 18 30.49 20.04 47.31
CA GLN A 18 30.74 21.45 47.67
C GLN A 18 29.72 21.92 48.70
N ALA A 19 30.24 22.65 49.64
CA ALA A 19 29.62 23.12 50.85
C ALA A 19 28.54 24.19 50.66
N GLY A 20 27.53 24.11 51.43
CA GLY A 20 26.71 25.14 52.07
C GLY A 20 26.26 26.36 51.27
N SER A 21 25.01 26.32 50.78
CA SER A 21 24.21 27.54 50.58
C SER A 21 22.87 27.41 51.31
N PRO A 22 22.24 28.47 51.81
CA PRO A 22 21.14 28.39 52.73
C PRO A 22 19.89 27.78 52.06
N GLN A 23 19.23 26.88 52.79
CA GLN A 23 17.94 26.32 52.44
C GLN A 23 16.88 27.42 52.21
N ALA A 24 16.56 27.66 50.95
CA ALA A 24 15.31 28.33 50.61
C ALA A 24 14.17 27.41 51.07
N THR A 25 13.37 27.85 52.01
CA THR A 25 12.09 27.21 52.43
C THR A 25 11.21 27.12 51.20
N VAL A 26 11.01 25.88 50.68
CA VAL A 26 10.01 25.57 49.65
C VAL A 26 8.64 25.90 50.28
N PRO A 27 7.87 26.83 49.72
CA PRO A 27 6.52 27.03 50.17
C PRO A 27 5.71 25.74 49.97
N PRO A 28 4.70 25.44 50.81
CA PRO A 28 3.89 24.25 50.66
C PRO A 28 3.29 24.24 49.26
N SER A 29 3.41 23.12 48.58
CA SER A 29 2.85 22.87 47.23
C SER A 29 1.36 23.19 47.23
N GLY A 30 1.00 24.42 46.91
CA GLY A 30 -0.37 24.77 46.55
C GLY A 30 -0.77 23.90 45.38
N SER A 31 -1.84 23.16 45.52
CA SER A 31 -2.42 22.40 44.39
C SER A 31 -2.63 23.36 43.25
N ALA A 32 -2.00 23.13 42.10
CA ALA A 32 -2.21 23.95 40.90
C ALA A 32 -3.73 24.12 40.67
N PRO A 33 -4.20 25.33 40.36
CA PRO A 33 -5.62 25.58 40.20
C PRO A 33 -6.18 24.67 39.11
N GLN A 34 -7.28 23.96 39.41
CA GLN A 34 -7.97 23.17 38.40
C GLN A 34 -8.65 24.13 37.40
N ARG A 35 -8.61 23.74 36.13
CA ARG A 35 -9.30 24.39 35.02
C ARG A 35 -10.39 23.47 34.49
N THR A 36 -11.42 24.04 33.90
CA THR A 36 -12.51 23.24 33.32
C THR A 36 -12.19 22.90 31.86
N LEU A 37 -12.17 21.61 31.52
CA LEU A 37 -12.28 21.15 30.14
C LEU A 37 -13.76 20.85 29.86
N ALA A 38 -14.37 21.63 28.98
CA ALA A 38 -15.71 21.37 28.47
C ALA A 38 -15.57 20.48 27.20
N VAL A 39 -16.13 19.28 27.22
CA VAL A 39 -16.15 18.37 26.06
C VAL A 39 -17.56 18.33 25.49
N VAL A 40 -17.73 18.88 24.30
CA VAL A 40 -19.00 18.87 23.56
C VAL A 40 -19.02 17.63 22.67
N VAL A 41 -19.99 16.75 22.87
CA VAL A 41 -20.13 15.49 22.14
C VAL A 41 -21.39 15.54 21.29
N THR A 42 -21.18 15.40 19.97
CA THR A 42 -22.27 15.41 18.98
C THR A 42 -22.24 14.13 18.13
N ALA A 43 -23.38 13.74 17.58
CA ALA A 43 -23.45 12.78 16.49
C ALA A 43 -23.20 13.48 15.14
N THR A 44 -23.03 12.72 14.06
CA THR A 44 -22.71 13.21 12.70
C THR A 44 -23.65 14.31 12.20
N ALA A 45 -24.92 14.29 12.61
CA ALA A 45 -25.90 15.33 12.26
C ALA A 45 -25.87 16.55 13.19
N GLY A 46 -24.86 16.68 14.09
CA GLY A 46 -24.77 17.75 15.06
C GLY A 46 -25.68 17.58 16.28
N ALA A 47 -26.46 16.50 16.39
CA ALA A 47 -27.30 16.24 17.54
C ALA A 47 -26.45 15.94 18.78
N PRO A 48 -26.82 16.49 19.97
CA PRO A 48 -26.08 16.26 21.20
C PRO A 48 -26.18 14.79 21.64
N VAL A 49 -25.05 14.21 22.05
CA VAL A 49 -25.03 12.86 22.62
C VAL A 49 -25.12 12.94 24.13
N VAL A 50 -26.23 12.44 24.68
CA VAL A 50 -26.56 12.52 26.12
C VAL A 50 -26.07 11.28 26.86
N GLY A 51 -25.51 11.45 28.06
CA GLY A 51 -25.11 10.36 28.95
C GLY A 51 -23.86 9.58 28.46
N ALA A 52 -23.10 10.13 27.50
CA ALA A 52 -21.82 9.55 27.11
C ALA A 52 -20.80 9.76 28.23
N ALA A 53 -20.05 8.70 28.56
CA ALA A 53 -18.93 8.78 29.49
C ALA A 53 -17.73 9.47 28.78
N VAL A 54 -17.19 10.51 29.42
CA VAL A 54 -16.05 11.29 28.92
C VAL A 54 -14.93 11.19 29.94
N CYS A 55 -13.82 10.54 29.58
CA CYS A 55 -12.67 10.32 30.46
C CYS A 55 -11.42 10.98 29.88
N ALA A 56 -10.72 11.76 30.71
CA ALA A 56 -9.44 12.36 30.37
C ALA A 56 -8.28 11.52 30.94
N PHE A 57 -7.29 11.25 30.10
CA PHE A 57 -6.08 10.50 30.44
C PHE A 57 -4.85 11.39 30.19
N THR A 58 -3.90 11.35 31.11
CA THR A 58 -2.59 11.99 30.91
C THR A 58 -1.86 11.39 29.71
N VAL A 59 -0.82 12.04 29.21
CA VAL A 59 0.07 11.52 28.14
C VAL A 59 0.69 10.17 28.53
N SER A 60 0.91 9.92 29.84
CA SER A 60 1.38 8.63 30.36
C SER A 60 0.29 7.54 30.42
N GLY A 61 -0.96 7.83 30.03
CA GLY A 61 -2.06 6.89 30.03
C GLY A 61 -2.82 6.76 31.36
N THR A 62 -2.49 7.57 32.37
CA THR A 62 -3.21 7.56 33.66
C THR A 62 -4.55 8.30 33.52
N GLN A 63 -5.64 7.64 33.94
CA GLN A 63 -6.95 8.25 34.00
C GLN A 63 -6.98 9.31 35.11
N GLU A 64 -7.25 10.58 34.75
CA GLU A 64 -7.27 11.69 35.68
C GLU A 64 -8.70 11.98 36.17
N ARG A 65 -9.66 12.05 35.24
CA ARG A 65 -11.06 12.40 35.55
C ARG A 65 -12.02 11.84 34.52
N CYS A 66 -13.21 11.42 34.96
CA CYS A 66 -14.35 11.10 34.10
C CYS A 66 -15.58 11.92 34.49
N GLY A 67 -16.48 12.12 33.54
CA GLY A 67 -17.80 12.74 33.70
C GLY A 67 -18.75 12.23 32.63
N GLU A 68 -20.02 12.57 32.71
CA GLU A 68 -21.03 12.23 31.71
C GLU A 68 -21.53 13.50 30.98
N THR A 69 -21.94 13.32 29.73
CA THR A 69 -22.53 14.41 28.95
C THR A 69 -23.95 14.71 29.43
N SER A 70 -24.24 15.99 29.57
CA SER A 70 -25.58 16.55 29.92
C SER A 70 -26.56 16.39 28.75
N ALA A 71 -27.81 16.89 28.95
CA ALA A 71 -28.79 16.96 27.87
C ALA A 71 -28.35 17.82 26.66
N ALA A 72 -27.41 18.76 26.87
CA ALA A 72 -26.80 19.55 25.80
C ALA A 72 -25.57 18.83 25.15
N GLY A 73 -25.32 17.58 25.48
CA GLY A 73 -24.15 16.82 24.96
C GLY A 73 -22.80 17.29 25.54
N THR A 74 -22.78 18.02 26.67
CA THR A 74 -21.53 18.58 27.21
C THR A 74 -21.18 17.96 28.56
N ALA A 75 -19.93 17.44 28.66
CA ALA A 75 -19.30 17.06 29.92
C ALA A 75 -18.30 18.12 30.35
N ARG A 76 -18.17 18.36 31.68
CA ARG A 76 -17.23 19.31 32.26
C ARG A 76 -16.28 18.56 33.21
N LEU A 77 -14.99 18.60 32.92
CA LEU A 77 -13.95 17.91 33.68
C LEU A 77 -13.04 18.97 34.34
N GLY A 78 -12.92 18.93 35.66
CA GLY A 78 -11.93 19.74 36.38
C GLY A 78 -10.57 19.05 36.31
N LEU A 79 -9.61 19.62 35.58
CA LEU A 79 -8.31 19.09 35.32
C LEU A 79 -7.19 20.06 35.73
N ARG A 80 -6.00 19.55 36.02
CA ARG A 80 -4.80 20.36 36.16
C ARG A 80 -4.32 20.84 34.79
N PRO A 81 -3.53 21.92 34.72
CA PRO A 81 -2.87 22.27 33.45
C PRO A 81 -2.05 21.10 32.91
N GLY A 82 -2.24 20.75 31.62
CA GLY A 82 -1.57 19.63 30.96
C GLY A 82 -2.25 19.22 29.64
N ALA A 83 -1.60 18.31 28.91
CA ALA A 83 -2.14 17.69 27.72
C ALA A 83 -2.85 16.37 28.06
N TYR A 84 -4.03 16.17 27.50
CA TYR A 84 -4.89 15.03 27.79
C TYR A 84 -5.40 14.34 26.54
N SER A 85 -5.39 13.00 26.55
CA SER A 85 -6.18 12.19 25.62
C SER A 85 -7.59 12.03 26.21
N VAL A 86 -8.60 12.48 25.50
CA VAL A 86 -10.00 12.41 25.92
C VAL A 86 -10.69 11.28 25.19
N LEU A 87 -11.21 10.30 25.94
CA LEU A 87 -11.98 9.17 25.43
C LEU A 87 -13.47 9.42 25.70
N VAL A 88 -14.29 9.27 24.69
CA VAL A 88 -15.75 9.41 24.77
C VAL A 88 -16.40 8.09 24.43
N THR A 89 -17.09 7.50 25.40
CA THR A 89 -17.84 6.24 25.25
C THR A 89 -19.34 6.53 25.31
N PRO A 90 -20.07 6.36 24.20
CA PRO A 90 -21.50 6.57 24.20
C PRO A 90 -22.23 5.55 25.08
N LYS A 91 -23.37 5.96 25.67
CA LYS A 91 -24.17 5.08 26.53
C LYS A 91 -24.95 4.07 25.67
N ALA A 92 -24.80 2.79 26.00
CA ALA A 92 -25.56 1.72 25.34
C ALA A 92 -27.07 1.77 25.73
N PRO A 93 -27.98 1.31 24.83
CA PRO A 93 -27.78 0.88 23.46
C PRO A 93 -27.64 2.06 22.49
N THR A 94 -26.62 2.07 21.67
CA THR A 94 -26.40 3.13 20.69
C THR A 94 -25.69 2.57 19.46
N ARG A 95 -25.87 3.23 18.32
CA ARG A 95 -25.15 2.95 17.07
C ARG A 95 -24.01 3.98 16.85
N LEU A 96 -23.45 4.53 17.92
CA LEU A 96 -22.34 5.47 17.85
C LEU A 96 -21.05 4.78 18.30
N ALA A 97 -19.98 4.98 17.57
CA ALA A 97 -18.65 4.50 17.91
C ALA A 97 -18.04 5.29 19.05
N VAL A 98 -17.07 4.69 19.75
CA VAL A 98 -16.23 5.39 20.73
C VAL A 98 -15.40 6.46 20.01
N GLY A 99 -15.41 7.69 20.55
CA GLY A 99 -14.64 8.82 20.04
C GLY A 99 -13.37 9.07 20.86
N ARG A 100 -12.35 9.66 20.23
CA ARG A 100 -11.14 10.10 20.92
C ARG A 100 -10.67 11.43 20.35
N THR A 101 -10.16 12.31 21.23
CA THR A 101 -9.54 13.59 20.83
C THR A 101 -8.38 13.90 21.79
N TRP A 102 -7.60 14.90 21.45
CA TRP A 102 -6.61 15.51 22.33
C TRP A 102 -7.11 16.87 22.81
N ALA A 103 -6.79 17.24 24.01
CA ALA A 103 -7.11 18.53 24.57
C ALA A 103 -5.95 19.04 25.44
N ASP A 104 -5.57 20.29 25.22
CA ASP A 104 -4.61 21.00 26.06
C ASP A 104 -5.37 21.90 27.02
N VAL A 105 -5.20 21.69 28.33
CA VAL A 105 -5.69 22.50 29.39
C VAL A 105 -4.51 23.31 29.92
N LEU A 106 -4.47 24.59 29.61
CA LEU A 106 -3.38 25.48 30.01
C LEU A 106 -3.84 26.37 31.20
N ASP A 107 -3.63 27.67 31.09
CA ASP A 107 -3.94 28.64 32.16
C ASP A 107 -5.40 29.09 32.18
N ALA A 108 -6.23 28.66 31.23
CA ALA A 108 -7.64 28.98 31.11
C ALA A 108 -8.50 27.72 30.90
N ASP A 109 -9.82 27.88 31.07
CA ASP A 109 -10.78 26.84 30.71
C ASP A 109 -10.69 26.53 29.18
N ALA A 110 -10.80 25.27 28.84
CA ALA A 110 -10.70 24.79 27.47
C ALA A 110 -11.99 24.12 27.00
N THR A 111 -12.21 24.13 25.68
CA THR A 111 -13.34 23.42 25.07
C THR A 111 -12.80 22.49 23.96
N SER A 112 -13.29 21.27 23.95
CA SER A 112 -13.00 20.29 22.89
C SER A 112 -14.31 19.76 22.33
N VAL A 113 -14.34 19.50 21.02
CA VAL A 113 -15.51 18.95 20.34
C VAL A 113 -15.17 17.55 19.84
N VAL A 114 -16.06 16.60 20.14
CA VAL A 114 -15.94 15.21 19.66
C VAL A 114 -17.22 14.86 18.92
N GLN A 115 -17.08 14.59 17.63
CA GLN A 115 -18.18 14.06 16.83
C GLN A 115 -18.07 12.53 16.81
N LEU A 116 -19.14 11.85 17.25
CA LEU A 116 -19.21 10.41 17.23
C LEU A 116 -19.82 9.92 15.91
N GLU A 117 -19.11 8.99 15.26
CA GLU A 117 -19.54 8.40 14.01
C GLU A 117 -20.57 7.28 14.25
N PRO A 118 -21.51 7.06 13.32
CA PRO A 118 -22.39 5.90 13.35
C PRO A 118 -21.60 4.59 13.32
N HIS A 119 -22.06 3.62 14.11
CA HIS A 119 -21.45 2.31 14.24
C HIS A 119 -22.49 1.23 14.00
N SER A 120 -22.10 0.17 13.32
CA SER A 120 -22.94 -0.95 12.93
C SER A 120 -22.25 -2.28 13.13
N LYS A 121 -23.00 -3.36 13.15
CA LYS A 121 -22.47 -4.71 13.27
C LYS A 121 -22.75 -5.50 11.99
N ILE A 122 -21.79 -6.32 11.62
CA ILE A 122 -21.93 -7.35 10.61
C ILE A 122 -21.72 -8.68 11.32
N SER A 123 -22.71 -9.56 11.28
CA SER A 123 -22.63 -10.86 11.96
C SER A 123 -23.10 -12.00 11.08
N GLY A 124 -22.58 -13.19 11.34
CA GLY A 124 -22.92 -14.35 10.53
C GLY A 124 -22.27 -15.64 11.00
N THR A 125 -22.29 -16.63 10.10
CA THR A 125 -21.76 -17.97 10.34
C THR A 125 -20.98 -18.46 9.14
N ILE A 126 -19.81 -19.03 9.40
CA ILE A 126 -18.95 -19.67 8.41
C ILE A 126 -19.04 -21.19 8.58
N THR A 127 -19.31 -21.89 7.50
CA THR A 127 -19.37 -23.35 7.44
C THR A 127 -18.51 -23.88 6.29
N ASP A 128 -18.18 -25.16 6.33
CA ASP A 128 -17.62 -25.87 5.17
C ASP A 128 -18.74 -26.47 4.29
N GLU A 129 -18.38 -27.13 3.20
CA GLU A 129 -19.30 -27.79 2.25
C GLU A 129 -20.12 -28.92 2.88
N ARG A 130 -19.76 -29.40 4.06
CA ARG A 130 -20.51 -30.41 4.84
C ARG A 130 -21.39 -29.78 5.91
N ALA A 131 -21.55 -28.45 5.88
CA ALA A 131 -22.25 -27.66 6.88
C ALA A 131 -21.61 -27.73 8.28
N ALA A 132 -20.36 -28.18 8.40
CA ALA A 132 -19.65 -28.13 9.67
C ALA A 132 -19.16 -26.71 9.94
N ALA A 133 -19.24 -26.27 11.19
CA ALA A 133 -18.80 -24.95 11.60
C ALA A 133 -17.28 -24.79 11.41
N VAL A 134 -16.85 -23.65 10.86
CA VAL A 134 -15.43 -23.33 10.69
C VAL A 134 -15.02 -22.33 11.76
N GLY A 135 -14.32 -22.81 12.79
CA GLY A 135 -13.72 -22.00 13.83
C GLY A 135 -12.36 -21.43 13.40
N ASP A 136 -11.96 -20.31 14.02
CA ASP A 136 -10.68 -19.61 13.75
C ASP A 136 -10.48 -19.15 12.30
N ALA A 137 -11.55 -19.05 11.50
CA ALA A 137 -11.52 -18.38 10.22
C ALA A 137 -11.47 -16.86 10.41
N GLU A 138 -10.71 -16.16 9.61
CA GLU A 138 -10.66 -14.70 9.63
C GLU A 138 -11.66 -14.12 8.64
N VAL A 139 -12.53 -13.23 9.13
CA VAL A 139 -13.52 -12.53 8.31
C VAL A 139 -13.19 -11.05 8.34
N CYS A 140 -12.96 -10.45 7.17
CA CYS A 140 -12.59 -9.05 7.05
C CYS A 140 -13.64 -8.25 6.28
N ALA A 141 -14.04 -7.10 6.83
CA ALA A 141 -14.94 -6.14 6.19
C ALA A 141 -14.10 -5.03 5.52
N HIS A 142 -14.15 -4.98 4.20
CA HIS A 142 -13.43 -4.00 3.37
C HIS A 142 -14.34 -2.82 3.05
N PRO A 143 -13.97 -1.59 3.46
CA PRO A 143 -14.72 -0.40 3.09
C PRO A 143 -14.53 -0.04 1.60
N PRO A 144 -15.40 0.81 1.02
CA PRO A 144 -15.32 1.19 -0.41
C PRO A 144 -14.02 1.91 -0.78
N SER A 145 -13.42 2.61 0.18
CA SER A 145 -12.17 3.36 -0.04
C SER A 145 -10.97 2.40 -0.10
N ALA A 146 -10.25 2.42 -1.19
CA ALA A 146 -9.02 1.63 -1.37
C ALA A 146 -7.89 1.96 -0.37
N PHE A 147 -7.97 3.11 0.29
CA PHE A 147 -6.97 3.57 1.27
C PHE A 147 -7.35 3.24 2.73
N ALA A 148 -8.56 2.76 2.97
CA ALA A 148 -9.00 2.41 4.32
C ALA A 148 -8.68 0.93 4.61
N SER A 149 -8.08 0.66 5.77
CA SER A 149 -7.77 -0.70 6.20
C SER A 149 -9.05 -1.47 6.52
N PRO A 150 -9.13 -2.76 6.19
CA PRO A 150 -10.24 -3.60 6.58
C PRO A 150 -10.32 -3.78 8.10
N THR A 151 -11.52 -4.05 8.59
CA THR A 151 -11.74 -4.47 9.98
C THR A 151 -12.04 -5.96 10.01
N CYS A 152 -11.26 -6.71 10.78
CA CYS A 152 -11.33 -8.18 10.79
C CYS A 152 -11.75 -8.73 12.15
N ALA A 153 -12.40 -9.89 12.14
CA ALA A 153 -12.69 -10.70 13.32
C ALA A 153 -12.47 -12.18 13.00
N ARG A 154 -12.23 -12.99 14.04
CA ARG A 154 -12.14 -14.44 13.89
C ARG A 154 -13.42 -15.12 14.31
N THR A 155 -13.75 -16.21 13.63
CA THR A 155 -14.91 -17.03 14.01
C THR A 155 -14.66 -17.79 15.29
N THR A 156 -15.69 -17.91 16.11
CA THR A 156 -15.73 -18.79 17.29
C THR A 156 -15.77 -20.27 16.87
N ALA A 157 -15.62 -21.19 17.80
CA ALA A 157 -15.61 -22.63 17.51
C ALA A 157 -16.91 -23.13 16.83
N ASP A 158 -18.02 -22.44 17.03
CA ASP A 158 -19.30 -22.70 16.34
C ASP A 158 -19.46 -21.95 15.02
N GLY A 159 -18.37 -21.39 14.47
CA GLY A 159 -18.30 -20.73 13.19
C GLY A 159 -18.91 -19.33 13.15
N LYS A 160 -19.33 -18.76 14.28
CA LYS A 160 -19.93 -17.43 14.32
C LYS A 160 -18.89 -16.33 14.35
N PHE A 161 -19.20 -15.21 13.70
CA PHE A 161 -18.41 -13.98 13.75
C PHE A 161 -19.29 -12.76 13.99
N THR A 162 -18.67 -11.70 14.51
CA THR A 162 -19.25 -10.36 14.61
C THR A 162 -18.14 -9.35 14.39
N ILE A 163 -18.35 -8.41 13.46
CA ILE A 163 -17.42 -7.33 13.14
C ILE A 163 -18.13 -6.01 13.45
N GLU A 164 -17.49 -5.16 14.23
CA GLU A 164 -17.97 -3.81 14.50
C GLU A 164 -17.31 -2.84 13.51
N VAL A 165 -18.14 -2.13 12.74
CA VAL A 165 -17.71 -1.24 11.65
C VAL A 165 -18.44 0.10 11.72
N ARG A 166 -17.93 1.11 11.00
CA ARG A 166 -18.72 2.33 10.74
C ARG A 166 -19.94 2.00 9.91
N SER A 167 -20.98 2.83 10.01
CA SER A 167 -22.18 2.68 9.16
C SER A 167 -21.84 3.07 7.72
N ASP A 168 -21.54 2.08 6.88
CA ASP A 168 -21.15 2.23 5.47
C ASP A 168 -21.54 0.96 4.69
N VAL A 169 -20.99 0.75 3.52
CA VAL A 169 -21.13 -0.43 2.67
C VAL A 169 -19.81 -1.19 2.66
N TYR A 170 -19.84 -2.51 2.79
CA TYR A 170 -18.65 -3.33 2.89
C TYR A 170 -18.67 -4.52 1.95
N LYS A 171 -17.51 -4.95 1.49
CA LYS A 171 -17.30 -6.29 0.94
C LYS A 171 -16.63 -7.16 2.00
N LEU A 172 -17.09 -8.40 2.14
CA LEU A 172 -16.53 -9.33 3.12
C LEU A 172 -15.68 -10.38 2.42
N ASP A 173 -14.46 -10.60 2.89
CA ASP A 173 -13.69 -11.79 2.56
C ASP A 173 -13.50 -12.68 3.78
N VAL A 174 -13.32 -13.97 3.53
CA VAL A 174 -13.12 -15.01 4.54
C VAL A 174 -11.91 -15.82 4.19
N THR A 175 -10.97 -15.88 5.12
CA THR A 175 -9.78 -16.74 5.03
C THR A 175 -9.91 -17.87 6.04
N GLY A 176 -9.67 -19.12 5.60
CA GLY A 176 -9.75 -20.28 6.47
C GLY A 176 -8.71 -20.29 7.59
N PRO A 177 -8.87 -21.16 8.59
CA PRO A 177 -7.92 -21.28 9.68
C PRO A 177 -6.53 -21.66 9.19
N PRO A 178 -5.45 -21.16 9.84
CA PRO A 178 -4.07 -21.42 9.42
C PRO A 178 -3.77 -22.92 9.29
N GLY A 179 -3.14 -23.32 8.18
CA GLY A 179 -2.79 -24.72 7.88
C GLY A 179 -3.96 -25.59 7.42
N GLY A 180 -5.16 -25.03 7.30
CA GLY A 180 -6.33 -25.67 6.71
C GLY A 180 -6.25 -25.75 5.19
N LYS A 181 -7.25 -26.41 4.59
CA LYS A 181 -7.40 -26.51 3.12
C LYS A 181 -8.66 -25.80 2.62
N LEU A 182 -9.16 -24.83 3.37
CA LEU A 182 -10.29 -24.01 2.94
C LEU A 182 -9.75 -22.79 2.18
N LEU A 183 -10.32 -22.56 1.00
CA LEU A 183 -9.93 -21.46 0.12
C LEU A 183 -10.38 -20.12 0.70
N ALA A 184 -9.53 -19.11 0.58
CA ALA A 184 -9.96 -17.73 0.82
C ALA A 184 -10.97 -17.32 -0.26
N GLN A 185 -12.06 -16.69 0.17
CA GLN A 185 -13.14 -16.30 -0.74
C GLN A 185 -13.87 -15.06 -0.22
N TRP A 186 -14.50 -14.34 -1.12
CA TRP A 186 -15.44 -13.29 -0.77
C TRP A 186 -16.80 -13.89 -0.38
N ALA A 187 -17.57 -13.15 0.40
CA ALA A 187 -18.94 -13.55 0.73
C ALA A 187 -19.72 -13.88 -0.55
N SER A 188 -20.66 -14.78 -0.45
CA SER A 188 -21.41 -15.36 -1.60
C SER A 188 -20.58 -16.30 -2.50
N GLY A 189 -19.43 -16.80 -2.01
CA GLY A 189 -18.61 -17.78 -2.73
C GLY A 189 -17.85 -17.22 -3.92
N ARG A 190 -17.63 -15.90 -3.96
CA ARG A 190 -16.87 -15.25 -5.04
C ARG A 190 -15.37 -15.31 -4.76
N LEU A 191 -14.58 -15.59 -5.79
CA LEU A 191 -13.11 -15.57 -5.72
C LEU A 191 -12.53 -14.19 -6.07
N SER A 192 -13.29 -13.35 -6.77
CA SER A 192 -12.88 -11.99 -7.15
C SER A 192 -13.59 -10.94 -6.30
N SER A 193 -12.84 -9.93 -5.86
CA SER A 193 -13.40 -8.76 -5.17
C SER A 193 -14.36 -7.97 -6.07
N GLY A 194 -14.17 -7.99 -7.39
CA GLY A 194 -15.04 -7.31 -8.35
C GLY A 194 -16.49 -7.78 -8.27
N ASP A 195 -16.65 -9.10 -8.14
CA ASP A 195 -17.96 -9.78 -8.13
C ASP A 195 -18.53 -9.98 -6.72
N ALA A 196 -17.83 -9.53 -5.67
CA ALA A 196 -18.26 -9.71 -4.29
C ALA A 196 -19.50 -8.86 -3.99
N ASP A 197 -20.49 -9.48 -3.32
CA ASP A 197 -21.68 -8.79 -2.88
C ASP A 197 -21.37 -7.73 -1.83
N MET A 198 -22.11 -6.63 -1.87
CA MET A 198 -21.97 -5.56 -0.90
C MET A 198 -22.91 -5.79 0.29
N VAL A 199 -22.40 -5.56 1.50
CA VAL A 199 -23.14 -5.57 2.75
C VAL A 199 -23.36 -4.14 3.19
N ASP A 200 -24.62 -3.68 3.10
CA ASP A 200 -25.01 -2.31 3.47
C ASP A 200 -25.42 -2.25 4.94
N VAL A 201 -24.66 -1.53 5.76
CA VAL A 201 -24.95 -1.32 7.19
C VAL A 201 -25.16 0.15 7.55
N ARG A 202 -25.52 0.99 6.57
CA ARG A 202 -25.76 2.42 6.78
C ARG A 202 -27.01 2.67 7.64
N SER A 203 -28.04 1.87 7.52
CA SER A 203 -29.32 2.05 8.20
C SER A 203 -29.61 1.02 9.29
N ALA A 204 -29.08 -0.21 9.17
CA ALA A 204 -29.31 -1.31 10.10
C ALA A 204 -28.06 -2.18 10.21
N ASP A 205 -27.94 -2.98 11.28
CA ASP A 205 -26.97 -4.05 11.37
C ASP A 205 -27.25 -5.13 10.32
N ALA A 206 -26.23 -5.79 9.83
CA ALA A 206 -26.37 -6.93 8.92
C ALA A 206 -26.14 -8.21 9.71
N ASP A 207 -27.23 -8.93 9.96
CA ASP A 207 -27.20 -10.19 10.71
C ASP A 207 -27.47 -11.38 9.79
N GLY A 208 -26.97 -12.55 10.20
CA GLY A 208 -27.28 -13.82 9.55
C GLY A 208 -26.56 -14.05 8.22
N ILE A 209 -25.44 -13.38 7.98
CA ILE A 209 -24.60 -13.63 6.80
C ILE A 209 -24.07 -15.07 6.87
N LYS A 210 -24.23 -15.81 5.77
CA LYS A 210 -23.78 -17.20 5.67
C LYS A 210 -22.75 -17.33 4.57
N VAL A 211 -21.57 -17.87 4.92
CA VAL A 211 -20.53 -18.18 3.94
C VAL A 211 -20.17 -19.66 4.08
N THR A 212 -20.26 -20.39 2.96
CA THR A 212 -19.80 -21.78 2.89
C THR A 212 -18.44 -21.79 2.21
N MET A 213 -17.42 -22.17 2.96
CA MET A 213 -16.05 -22.24 2.45
C MET A 213 -15.81 -23.53 1.67
N VAL A 214 -15.16 -23.38 0.52
CA VAL A 214 -14.83 -24.47 -0.40
C VAL A 214 -13.46 -25.05 -0.02
N LYS A 215 -13.33 -26.38 -0.11
CA LYS A 215 -12.07 -27.06 0.12
C LYS A 215 -11.19 -27.01 -1.12
N GLY A 216 -9.98 -26.52 -0.95
CA GLY A 216 -8.95 -26.53 -1.99
C GLY A 216 -8.07 -27.78 -1.97
N VAL A 217 -7.21 -27.86 -2.96
CA VAL A 217 -6.13 -28.85 -3.10
C VAL A 217 -4.78 -28.16 -3.00
N LEU A 218 -3.78 -28.87 -2.48
CA LEU A 218 -2.45 -28.32 -2.27
C LEU A 218 -1.55 -28.62 -3.47
N LEU A 219 -0.97 -27.56 -4.03
CA LEU A 219 0.20 -27.63 -4.88
C LEU A 219 1.44 -27.38 -4.02
N THR A 220 2.32 -28.34 -3.91
CA THR A 220 3.53 -28.28 -3.10
C THR A 220 4.75 -28.62 -3.94
N GLY A 221 5.94 -28.32 -3.43
CA GLY A 221 7.19 -28.74 -4.06
C GLY A 221 8.38 -28.01 -3.49
N VAL A 222 9.53 -28.19 -4.15
CA VAL A 222 10.78 -27.52 -3.81
C VAL A 222 11.34 -26.82 -5.03
N ILE A 223 11.69 -25.56 -4.90
CA ILE A 223 12.37 -24.78 -5.93
C ILE A 223 13.87 -24.87 -5.67
N ARG A 224 14.63 -25.29 -6.68
CA ARG A 224 16.07 -25.45 -6.64
C ARG A 224 16.73 -24.68 -7.78
N GLY A 225 17.94 -24.23 -7.56
CA GLY A 225 18.87 -23.76 -8.59
C GLY A 225 20.14 -24.60 -8.57
N PRO A 226 21.16 -24.27 -9.39
CA PRO A 226 22.45 -24.97 -9.44
C PRO A 226 23.17 -25.08 -8.09
N ASN A 227 22.93 -24.11 -7.18
CA ASN A 227 23.58 -24.01 -5.88
C ASN A 227 22.74 -24.54 -4.72
N GLY A 228 21.60 -25.18 -4.99
CA GLY A 228 20.71 -25.72 -3.98
C GLY A 228 19.33 -25.08 -3.94
N PRO A 229 18.63 -25.17 -2.79
CA PRO A 229 17.29 -24.59 -2.64
C PRO A 229 17.29 -23.08 -2.85
N VAL A 230 16.22 -22.57 -3.46
CA VAL A 230 16.04 -21.14 -3.71
C VAL A 230 15.00 -20.60 -2.71
N GLU A 231 15.43 -19.71 -1.82
CA GLU A 231 14.58 -18.97 -0.89
C GLU A 231 13.95 -17.76 -1.59
N GLU A 232 12.73 -17.37 -1.21
CA GLU A 232 12.01 -16.20 -1.73
C GLU A 232 11.70 -16.24 -3.23
N ALA A 233 11.83 -17.39 -3.90
CA ALA A 233 11.33 -17.53 -5.25
C ALA A 233 9.80 -17.48 -5.22
N GLN A 234 9.21 -16.70 -6.13
CA GLN A 234 7.76 -16.59 -6.26
C GLN A 234 7.24 -17.69 -7.17
N ILE A 235 6.26 -18.46 -6.69
CA ILE A 235 5.53 -19.45 -7.46
C ILE A 235 4.11 -18.93 -7.67
N CYS A 236 3.71 -18.77 -8.92
CA CYS A 236 2.42 -18.22 -9.30
C CYS A 236 1.62 -19.20 -10.13
N VAL A 237 0.36 -19.36 -9.84
CA VAL A 237 -0.57 -20.15 -10.63
C VAL A 237 -1.77 -19.31 -11.06
N ARG A 238 -2.32 -19.60 -12.22
CA ARG A 238 -3.53 -18.96 -12.75
C ARG A 238 -4.38 -19.99 -13.46
N THR A 239 -5.68 -20.02 -13.13
CA THR A 239 -6.63 -20.90 -13.79
C THR A 239 -6.80 -20.55 -15.27
N LEU A 240 -7.06 -21.59 -16.10
CA LEU A 240 -7.42 -21.41 -17.50
C LEU A 240 -8.88 -20.97 -17.67
N ALA A 241 -9.72 -21.22 -16.68
CA ALA A 241 -11.17 -21.06 -16.79
C ALA A 241 -11.65 -19.59 -16.74
N ALA A 242 -10.83 -18.67 -16.16
CA ALA A 242 -11.19 -17.26 -16.05
C ALA A 242 -9.95 -16.37 -16.04
N PRO A 243 -10.05 -15.10 -16.45
CA PRO A 243 -8.97 -14.12 -16.34
C PRO A 243 -8.81 -13.63 -14.88
N LEU A 244 -8.73 -14.57 -13.95
CA LEU A 244 -8.51 -14.28 -12.53
C LEU A 244 -7.07 -13.81 -12.29
N PRO A 245 -6.81 -13.07 -11.20
CA PRO A 245 -5.46 -12.71 -10.82
C PRO A 245 -4.61 -13.97 -10.56
N TRP A 246 -3.29 -13.80 -10.57
CA TRP A 246 -2.35 -14.85 -10.21
C TRP A 246 -2.38 -15.10 -8.70
N ASP A 247 -2.49 -16.36 -8.30
CA ASP A 247 -2.25 -16.79 -6.93
C ASP A 247 -0.75 -17.07 -6.78
N CYS A 248 -0.07 -16.28 -5.99
CA CYS A 248 1.38 -16.33 -5.86
C CYS A 248 1.79 -16.55 -4.41
N GLU A 249 2.74 -17.48 -4.22
CA GLU A 249 3.37 -17.77 -2.93
C GLU A 249 4.88 -17.69 -3.03
N ARG A 250 5.57 -17.56 -1.90
CA ARG A 250 7.03 -17.53 -1.83
C ARG A 250 7.60 -18.81 -1.26
N SER A 251 8.71 -19.24 -1.83
CA SER A 251 9.45 -20.39 -1.31
C SER A 251 10.15 -20.01 0.01
N LYS A 252 10.18 -20.98 0.93
CA LYS A 252 10.87 -20.89 2.22
C LYS A 252 12.38 -21.08 2.04
N LYS A 253 13.16 -20.93 3.11
CA LYS A 253 14.63 -21.10 3.13
C LYS A 253 15.12 -22.43 2.57
N ASN A 254 14.36 -23.48 2.71
CA ASN A 254 14.67 -24.80 2.16
C ASN A 254 14.14 -25.01 0.74
N GLY A 255 13.67 -23.93 0.08
CA GLY A 255 13.08 -23.94 -1.25
C GLY A 255 11.64 -24.47 -1.30
N SER A 256 11.07 -24.95 -0.21
CA SER A 256 9.71 -25.49 -0.22
C SER A 256 8.66 -24.40 -0.41
N TYR A 257 7.62 -24.71 -1.15
CA TYR A 257 6.46 -23.86 -1.36
C TYR A 257 5.16 -24.63 -1.17
N LEU A 258 4.08 -23.89 -0.95
CA LEU A 258 2.74 -24.41 -0.82
C LEU A 258 1.75 -23.38 -1.36
N VAL A 259 0.94 -23.78 -2.35
CA VAL A 259 -0.15 -22.97 -2.91
C VAL A 259 -1.43 -23.76 -2.73
N LEU A 260 -2.46 -23.13 -2.21
CA LEU A 260 -3.79 -23.73 -2.07
C LEU A 260 -4.68 -23.19 -3.19
N VAL A 261 -5.23 -24.09 -4.00
CA VAL A 261 -6.05 -23.73 -5.16
C VAL A 261 -7.31 -24.58 -5.26
N GLU A 262 -8.29 -24.14 -6.03
CA GLU A 262 -9.40 -24.99 -6.43
C GLU A 262 -8.93 -26.16 -7.31
N PRO A 263 -9.63 -27.31 -7.30
CA PRO A 263 -9.38 -28.33 -8.32
C PRO A 263 -9.59 -27.76 -9.73
N GLY A 264 -8.58 -27.90 -10.63
CA GLY A 264 -8.68 -27.31 -11.95
C GLY A 264 -7.42 -27.41 -12.80
N ARG A 265 -7.42 -26.72 -13.97
CA ARG A 265 -6.29 -26.60 -14.87
C ARG A 265 -5.65 -25.23 -14.71
N TYR A 266 -4.32 -25.20 -14.60
CA TYR A 266 -3.56 -24.01 -14.25
C TYR A 266 -2.33 -23.83 -15.15
N PHE A 267 -2.01 -22.60 -15.45
CA PHE A 267 -0.66 -22.20 -15.79
C PHE A 267 0.13 -21.97 -14.51
N MET A 268 1.40 -22.37 -14.50
CA MET A 268 2.32 -22.17 -13.38
C MET A 268 3.56 -21.44 -13.84
N TRP A 269 3.89 -20.36 -13.13
CA TRP A 269 5.02 -19.49 -13.39
C TRP A 269 5.90 -19.36 -12.16
N THR A 270 7.22 -19.52 -12.32
CA THR A 270 8.19 -19.41 -11.21
C THR A 270 9.16 -18.26 -11.48
N VAL A 271 9.26 -17.33 -10.54
CA VAL A 271 10.12 -16.15 -10.61
C VAL A 271 11.17 -16.23 -9.51
N PRO A 272 12.46 -16.31 -9.83
CA PRO A 272 13.53 -16.29 -8.82
C PRO A 272 13.66 -14.90 -8.18
N PRO A 273 14.31 -14.81 -7.00
CA PRO A 273 14.66 -13.53 -6.39
C PRO A 273 15.58 -12.69 -7.30
N ASP A 274 15.43 -11.39 -7.21
CA ASP A 274 16.11 -10.40 -8.06
C ASP A 274 17.64 -10.43 -7.97
N ASN A 275 18.18 -10.87 -6.84
CA ASN A 275 19.62 -10.95 -6.58
C ASN A 275 20.27 -12.25 -7.07
N THR A 276 19.55 -13.08 -7.81
CA THR A 276 20.04 -14.35 -8.35
C THR A 276 20.34 -14.24 -9.84
N ARG A 277 21.15 -15.19 -10.35
CA ARG A 277 21.40 -15.37 -11.79
C ARG A 277 20.49 -16.44 -12.39
N LEU A 278 19.29 -16.61 -11.82
CA LEU A 278 18.34 -17.63 -12.27
C LEU A 278 17.31 -17.01 -13.23
N LEU A 279 16.82 -17.83 -14.15
CA LEU A 279 15.79 -17.44 -15.09
C LEU A 279 14.41 -17.78 -14.53
N ALA A 280 13.47 -16.87 -14.71
CA ALA A 280 12.06 -17.15 -14.51
C ALA A 280 11.58 -18.11 -15.62
N GLN A 281 10.71 -19.06 -15.25
CA GLN A 281 10.22 -20.08 -16.19
C GLN A 281 8.79 -20.50 -15.91
N TRP A 282 8.12 -20.96 -16.96
CA TRP A 282 6.87 -21.69 -16.86
C TRP A 282 7.10 -23.12 -16.41
N TYR A 283 6.01 -23.82 -16.12
CA TYR A 283 6.03 -25.26 -15.89
C TYR A 283 6.80 -25.99 -17.02
N ASP A 284 7.46 -27.07 -16.67
CA ASP A 284 8.36 -27.87 -17.53
C ASP A 284 9.59 -27.12 -18.07
N GLY A 285 10.00 -26.02 -17.44
CA GLY A 285 11.22 -25.30 -17.83
C GLY A 285 11.05 -24.41 -19.06
N VAL A 286 9.84 -24.24 -19.57
CA VAL A 286 9.54 -23.37 -20.72
C VAL A 286 9.81 -21.92 -20.35
N LEU A 287 10.59 -21.22 -21.16
CA LEU A 287 10.94 -19.82 -20.96
C LEU A 287 9.98 -18.85 -21.67
N GLU A 288 9.20 -19.33 -22.65
CA GLU A 288 8.26 -18.54 -23.45
C GLU A 288 6.81 -18.97 -23.22
N GLY A 289 5.92 -18.00 -22.99
CA GLY A 289 4.52 -18.25 -22.65
C GLY A 289 3.68 -18.90 -23.75
N VAL A 290 4.10 -18.80 -25.02
CA VAL A 290 3.35 -19.35 -26.17
C VAL A 290 3.31 -20.88 -26.24
N ASN A 291 4.29 -21.54 -25.61
CA ASN A 291 4.41 -23.01 -25.59
C ASN A 291 4.25 -23.61 -24.19
N THR A 292 3.69 -22.84 -23.25
CA THR A 292 3.55 -23.32 -21.88
C THR A 292 2.52 -24.45 -21.77
N THR A 293 2.86 -25.46 -20.99
CA THR A 293 1.97 -26.57 -20.67
C THR A 293 1.14 -26.22 -19.45
N ASP A 294 -0.14 -26.50 -19.49
CA ASP A 294 -1.01 -26.40 -18.32
C ASP A 294 -0.91 -27.64 -17.42
N ILE A 295 -1.27 -27.46 -16.18
CA ILE A 295 -1.23 -28.48 -15.13
C ILE A 295 -2.65 -28.78 -14.68
N ASN A 296 -3.04 -30.05 -14.67
CA ASN A 296 -4.26 -30.48 -13.98
C ASN A 296 -3.96 -30.71 -12.49
N ILE A 297 -4.63 -29.94 -11.61
CA ILE A 297 -4.51 -30.03 -10.16
C ILE A 297 -5.92 -30.40 -9.62
N ASP A 298 -6.28 -31.70 -9.70
CA ASP A 298 -7.54 -32.26 -9.23
C ASP A 298 -7.48 -32.80 -7.78
N ARG A 299 -6.29 -32.92 -7.25
CA ARG A 299 -5.94 -33.39 -5.90
C ARG A 299 -4.61 -32.80 -5.47
N ASP A 300 -4.21 -33.01 -4.23
CA ASP A 300 -2.88 -32.62 -3.75
C ASP A 300 -1.80 -33.13 -4.71
N ARG A 301 -0.94 -32.22 -5.16
CA ARG A 301 0.10 -32.51 -6.15
C ARG A 301 1.43 -31.91 -5.73
N GLN A 302 2.51 -32.67 -5.93
CA GLN A 302 3.87 -32.18 -5.73
C GLN A 302 4.52 -31.93 -7.08
N ILE A 303 5.12 -30.74 -7.25
CA ILE A 303 5.90 -30.34 -8.43
C ILE A 303 7.18 -29.67 -7.95
N ASP A 304 8.32 -30.29 -8.18
CA ASP A 304 9.61 -29.67 -7.92
C ASP A 304 10.03 -28.85 -9.15
N VAL A 305 10.64 -27.68 -8.91
CA VAL A 305 11.07 -26.76 -9.97
C VAL A 305 12.59 -26.62 -9.93
N LEU A 306 13.23 -26.81 -11.08
CA LEU A 306 14.66 -26.56 -11.24
C LEU A 306 14.86 -25.32 -12.12
N LEU A 307 15.33 -24.24 -11.50
CA LEU A 307 15.64 -22.98 -12.19
C LEU A 307 17.05 -23.03 -12.78
N GLY A 308 17.17 -22.72 -14.05
CA GLY A 308 18.45 -22.61 -14.74
C GLY A 308 19.09 -21.22 -14.59
N PRO A 309 20.43 -21.11 -14.72
CA PRO A 309 21.13 -19.83 -14.77
C PRO A 309 20.86 -19.12 -16.10
N GLY A 310 20.89 -17.78 -16.06
CA GLY A 310 20.78 -16.91 -17.24
C GLY A 310 21.97 -15.99 -17.41
N PRO A 311 22.19 -15.48 -18.64
CA PRO A 311 23.13 -14.42 -18.89
C PRO A 311 22.63 -13.10 -18.27
N GLN A 312 23.55 -12.17 -18.05
CA GLN A 312 23.26 -10.86 -17.51
C GLN A 312 23.57 -9.75 -18.50
N LEU A 313 22.63 -8.82 -18.66
CA LEU A 313 22.95 -7.49 -19.14
C LEU A 313 23.44 -6.68 -17.92
N ARG A 314 24.69 -6.23 -17.97
CA ARG A 314 25.32 -5.51 -16.84
C ARG A 314 26.12 -4.32 -17.33
N GLY A 315 26.38 -3.37 -16.47
CA GLY A 315 27.14 -2.17 -16.79
C GLY A 315 27.06 -1.14 -15.69
N LYS A 316 27.33 0.11 -16.04
CA LYS A 316 27.18 1.25 -15.14
C LYS A 316 26.20 2.26 -15.71
N VAL A 317 25.46 2.90 -14.81
CA VAL A 317 24.68 4.08 -15.09
C VAL A 317 25.43 5.30 -14.57
N THR A 318 25.74 6.23 -15.47
CA THR A 318 26.46 7.46 -15.13
C THR A 318 25.73 8.67 -15.72
N THR A 319 25.97 9.85 -15.18
CA THR A 319 25.61 11.09 -15.84
C THR A 319 26.59 11.41 -16.97
N THR A 320 26.30 12.42 -17.78
CA THR A 320 27.18 12.86 -18.89
C THR A 320 28.54 13.34 -18.45
N ASP A 321 28.71 13.73 -17.19
CA ASP A 321 30.02 14.11 -16.58
C ASP A 321 30.73 12.91 -15.92
N GLY A 322 30.21 11.69 -16.08
CA GLY A 322 30.78 10.47 -15.55
C GLY A 322 30.44 10.16 -14.10
N THR A 323 29.62 10.97 -13.43
CA THR A 323 29.19 10.71 -12.04
C THR A 323 28.27 9.47 -11.99
N PRO A 324 28.54 8.48 -11.10
CA PRO A 324 27.67 7.32 -10.94
C PRO A 324 26.27 7.73 -10.49
N VAL A 325 25.25 7.08 -11.06
CA VAL A 325 23.85 7.27 -10.68
C VAL A 325 23.37 6.07 -9.88
N SER A 326 23.08 6.29 -8.60
CA SER A 326 22.51 5.29 -7.70
C SER A 326 20.99 5.29 -7.79
N GLY A 327 20.37 4.10 -7.77
CA GLY A 327 18.91 3.94 -7.75
C GLY A 327 18.22 4.19 -9.10
N ALA A 328 18.96 4.38 -10.18
CA ALA A 328 18.37 4.38 -11.52
C ALA A 328 17.85 2.98 -11.85
N LEU A 329 16.59 2.88 -12.32
CA LEU A 329 16.04 1.59 -12.71
C LEU A 329 16.39 1.28 -14.16
N VAL A 330 17.23 0.26 -14.36
CA VAL A 330 17.53 -0.27 -15.69
C VAL A 330 16.50 -1.34 -16.02
N CYS A 331 15.70 -1.07 -17.03
CA CYS A 331 14.60 -1.92 -17.47
C CYS A 331 14.90 -2.53 -18.84
N VAL A 332 14.66 -3.82 -18.98
CA VAL A 332 14.63 -4.54 -20.24
C VAL A 332 13.20 -4.96 -20.55
N ASP A 333 12.71 -4.63 -21.72
CA ASP A 333 11.39 -5.03 -22.16
C ASP A 333 11.43 -6.44 -22.71
N THR A 334 10.63 -7.33 -22.13
CA THR A 334 10.54 -8.73 -22.48
C THR A 334 9.19 -9.05 -23.08
N PRO A 335 9.08 -10.04 -23.99
CA PRO A 335 7.78 -10.54 -24.40
C PRO A 335 6.98 -11.08 -23.20
N PHE A 336 5.65 -11.02 -23.32
CA PHE A 336 4.77 -11.66 -22.34
C PHE A 336 5.24 -13.12 -22.06
N PRO A 337 5.19 -13.59 -20.78
CA PRO A 337 4.47 -13.02 -19.64
C PRO A 337 5.35 -12.19 -18.70
N THR A 338 6.66 -12.19 -18.90
CA THR A 338 7.58 -11.49 -17.98
C THR A 338 7.51 -9.98 -18.12
N GLY A 339 6.99 -9.51 -19.27
CA GLY A 339 6.79 -8.08 -19.49
C GLY A 339 8.10 -7.30 -19.37
N ARG A 340 8.18 -6.42 -18.42
CA ARG A 340 9.32 -5.56 -18.16
C ARG A 340 10.06 -6.01 -16.90
N ILE A 341 11.38 -6.26 -17.03
CA ILE A 341 12.26 -6.56 -15.88
C ILE A 341 13.11 -5.33 -15.58
N CYS A 342 13.02 -4.79 -14.36
CA CYS A 342 13.79 -3.64 -13.93
C CYS A 342 14.68 -3.99 -12.75
N ARG A 343 15.90 -3.42 -12.72
CA ARG A 343 16.85 -3.55 -11.60
C ARG A 343 17.45 -2.18 -11.27
N PRO A 344 17.52 -1.81 -9.99
CA PRO A 344 18.13 -0.57 -9.59
C PRO A 344 19.65 -0.63 -9.72
N SER A 345 20.26 0.48 -10.08
CA SER A 345 21.71 0.65 -10.01
C SER A 345 22.17 0.84 -8.56
N SER A 346 23.34 0.31 -8.23
CA SER A 346 23.99 0.40 -6.92
C SER A 346 24.62 1.79 -6.70
N GLY A 347 25.19 2.02 -5.52
CA GLY A 347 25.83 3.30 -5.16
C GLY A 347 26.99 3.74 -6.09
N ASP A 348 27.68 2.80 -6.73
CA ASP A 348 28.73 3.04 -7.73
C ASP A 348 28.20 3.09 -9.18
N GLY A 349 26.89 3.12 -9.35
CA GLY A 349 26.20 3.10 -10.63
C GLY A 349 26.08 1.71 -11.28
N SER A 350 26.67 0.66 -10.73
CA SER A 350 26.65 -0.68 -11.34
C SER A 350 25.25 -1.28 -11.31
N TYR A 351 24.90 -2.02 -12.36
CA TYR A 351 23.64 -2.75 -12.45
C TYR A 351 23.83 -4.13 -13.11
N ALA A 352 22.90 -5.05 -12.86
CA ALA A 352 22.82 -6.35 -13.53
C ALA A 352 21.36 -6.81 -13.65
N VAL A 353 20.94 -7.11 -14.86
CA VAL A 353 19.62 -7.67 -15.17
C VAL A 353 19.83 -9.08 -15.73
N THR A 354 19.38 -10.09 -15.00
CA THR A 354 19.38 -11.49 -15.48
C THR A 354 18.16 -11.72 -16.34
N THR A 355 18.35 -12.16 -17.57
CA THR A 355 17.26 -12.46 -18.49
C THR A 355 17.70 -13.49 -19.51
N ARG A 356 16.78 -14.01 -20.32
CA ARG A 356 17.08 -15.04 -21.32
C ARG A 356 17.83 -14.46 -22.53
N PRO A 357 18.51 -15.30 -23.33
CA PRO A 357 19.12 -14.88 -24.59
C PRO A 357 18.05 -14.44 -25.59
N GLN A 358 18.01 -13.15 -25.91
CA GLN A 358 17.19 -12.58 -27.00
C GLN A 358 17.56 -11.11 -27.25
N THR A 359 16.82 -10.44 -28.11
CA THR A 359 16.96 -9.00 -28.38
C THR A 359 15.94 -8.22 -27.54
N TYR A 360 16.40 -7.12 -26.95
CA TYR A 360 15.65 -6.27 -26.02
C TYR A 360 15.74 -4.80 -26.40
N THR A 361 14.75 -4.02 -26.00
CA THR A 361 14.93 -2.61 -25.78
C THR A 361 15.29 -2.34 -24.33
N VAL A 362 16.16 -1.37 -24.08
CA VAL A 362 16.66 -1.06 -22.74
C VAL A 362 16.30 0.38 -22.41
N GLN A 363 15.60 0.58 -21.31
CA GLN A 363 15.26 1.90 -20.76
C GLN A 363 15.93 2.11 -19.41
N VAL A 364 16.40 3.32 -19.15
CA VAL A 364 16.86 3.75 -17.83
C VAL A 364 15.88 4.80 -17.29
N LEU A 365 15.30 4.50 -16.13
CA LEU A 365 14.40 5.41 -15.42
C LEU A 365 15.18 6.14 -14.34
N ALA A 366 14.98 7.45 -14.27
CA ALA A 366 15.65 8.31 -13.31
C ALA A 366 15.21 8.00 -11.87
N PRO A 367 16.11 8.09 -10.90
CA PRO A 367 15.74 8.00 -9.48
C PRO A 367 14.79 9.15 -9.11
N ILE A 368 13.87 8.86 -8.18
CA ILE A 368 12.92 9.85 -7.65
C ILE A 368 13.70 11.05 -7.08
N ASN A 369 13.18 12.26 -7.27
CA ASN A 369 13.76 13.52 -6.81
C ASN A 369 15.11 13.92 -7.42
N THR A 370 15.48 13.35 -8.57
CA THR A 370 16.61 13.82 -9.37
C THR A 370 16.14 14.65 -10.57
N ASP A 371 17.04 15.46 -11.14
CA ASP A 371 16.78 16.20 -12.39
C ASP A 371 17.34 15.45 -13.61
N LEU A 372 17.32 14.12 -13.56
CA LEU A 372 17.73 13.25 -14.65
C LEU A 372 16.54 12.88 -15.53
N ILE A 373 16.81 12.68 -16.80
CA ILE A 373 15.81 12.30 -17.81
C ILE A 373 15.75 10.77 -17.91
N SER A 374 14.53 10.22 -17.83
CA SER A 374 14.28 8.82 -18.16
C SER A 374 14.25 8.62 -19.66
N GLU A 375 15.08 7.72 -20.20
CA GLU A 375 15.19 7.53 -21.65
C GLU A 375 15.58 6.09 -22.00
N TYR A 376 15.35 5.69 -23.25
CA TYR A 376 15.89 4.44 -23.77
C TYR A 376 17.37 4.60 -24.13
N TRP A 377 18.05 3.47 -24.25
CA TRP A 377 19.47 3.43 -24.60
C TRP A 377 19.80 4.30 -25.79
N LEU A 378 20.93 5.01 -25.72
CA LEU A 378 21.38 6.05 -26.66
C LEU A 378 20.46 7.27 -26.75
N GLY A 379 19.78 7.61 -25.64
CA GLY A 379 18.95 8.83 -25.53
C GLY A 379 17.70 8.79 -26.39
N LYS A 380 17.22 7.59 -26.72
CA LYS A 380 15.96 7.43 -27.45
C LYS A 380 14.76 7.71 -26.53
N ARG A 381 13.69 8.26 -27.10
CA ARG A 381 12.58 8.84 -26.35
C ARG A 381 11.44 7.86 -26.16
N THR A 382 11.14 7.10 -27.20
CA THR A 382 10.01 6.18 -27.22
C THR A 382 10.48 4.74 -27.44
N TRP A 383 9.64 3.80 -27.10
CA TRP A 383 9.87 2.37 -27.37
C TRP A 383 10.01 2.10 -28.88
N VAL A 384 9.28 2.82 -29.72
CA VAL A 384 9.28 2.62 -31.17
C VAL A 384 10.65 3.00 -31.77
N ASP A 385 11.29 4.04 -31.26
CA ASP A 385 12.59 4.53 -31.75
C ASP A 385 13.78 3.87 -31.03
N ALA A 386 13.51 3.04 -30.00
CA ALA A 386 14.53 2.47 -29.16
C ALA A 386 15.48 1.55 -29.95
N ASN A 387 16.77 1.68 -29.65
CA ASN A 387 17.78 0.76 -30.19
C ASN A 387 17.67 -0.60 -29.51
N GLU A 388 17.81 -1.65 -30.31
CA GLU A 388 17.79 -3.03 -29.82
C GLU A 388 19.17 -3.44 -29.30
N VAL A 389 19.13 -4.25 -28.23
CA VAL A 389 20.31 -4.84 -27.60
C VAL A 389 20.18 -6.37 -27.63
N SER A 390 20.98 -7.03 -28.42
CA SER A 390 21.01 -8.50 -28.46
C SER A 390 21.82 -9.05 -27.28
N LEU A 391 21.24 -9.95 -26.50
CA LEU A 391 21.88 -10.69 -25.43
C LEU A 391 21.96 -12.18 -25.86
N GLY A 392 23.17 -12.70 -25.95
CA GLY A 392 23.42 -14.14 -26.20
C GLY A 392 23.45 -14.95 -24.90
N ASN A 393 24.02 -16.15 -24.97
CA ASN A 393 24.17 -17.02 -23.79
C ASN A 393 25.27 -16.55 -22.80
N ALA A 394 26.09 -15.58 -23.18
CA ALA A 394 27.10 -14.96 -22.32
C ALA A 394 26.63 -13.58 -21.81
N ASP A 395 27.20 -13.17 -20.71
CA ASP A 395 26.97 -11.81 -20.18
C ASP A 395 27.37 -10.76 -21.21
N ARG A 396 26.60 -9.66 -21.25
CA ARG A 396 26.90 -8.50 -22.09
C ARG A 396 27.05 -7.25 -21.22
N THR A 397 28.09 -6.48 -21.45
CA THR A 397 28.27 -5.16 -20.81
C THR A 397 27.60 -4.09 -21.69
N LEU A 398 26.82 -3.23 -21.05
CA LEU A 398 26.16 -2.08 -21.64
C LEU A 398 26.18 -0.93 -20.63
N ASP A 399 27.01 0.05 -20.87
CA ASP A 399 27.03 1.27 -20.04
C ASP A 399 25.93 2.24 -20.52
N LEU A 400 25.27 2.89 -19.54
CA LEU A 400 24.16 3.79 -19.78
C LEU A 400 24.52 5.18 -19.26
N THR A 401 24.20 6.18 -20.04
CA THR A 401 24.45 7.59 -19.67
C THR A 401 23.12 8.32 -19.56
N MET A 402 22.88 9.01 -18.45
CA MET A 402 21.68 9.82 -18.21
C MET A 402 22.00 11.31 -18.34
N ARG A 403 21.12 12.03 -19.02
CA ARG A 403 21.21 13.47 -19.21
C ARG A 403 20.45 14.20 -18.10
N LYS A 404 20.91 15.40 -17.75
CA LYS A 404 20.14 16.32 -16.89
C LYS A 404 19.03 16.99 -17.73
N GLY A 405 17.88 17.12 -17.12
CA GLY A 405 16.74 17.85 -17.65
C GLY A 405 16.36 19.03 -16.78
N VAL A 406 15.20 19.54 -17.04
CA VAL A 406 14.59 20.66 -16.31
C VAL A 406 13.32 20.16 -15.64
N ARG A 407 13.18 20.50 -14.36
CA ARG A 407 11.98 20.11 -13.60
C ARG A 407 10.84 21.07 -13.87
N VAL A 408 9.68 20.50 -14.22
CA VAL A 408 8.41 21.17 -14.30
C VAL A 408 7.52 20.66 -13.16
N THR A 409 6.95 21.57 -12.41
CA THR A 409 6.02 21.25 -11.32
C THR A 409 4.75 22.08 -11.44
N GLY A 410 3.68 21.68 -10.80
CA GLY A 410 2.47 22.49 -10.73
C GLY A 410 1.38 21.81 -9.93
N VAL A 411 0.23 22.48 -9.89
CA VAL A 411 -0.99 21.97 -9.25
C VAL A 411 -2.13 22.09 -10.22
N ILE A 412 -2.92 21.03 -10.34
CA ILE A 412 -4.17 21.05 -11.13
C ILE A 412 -5.35 21.12 -10.15
N ARG A 413 -6.27 22.04 -10.41
CA ARG A 413 -7.46 22.30 -9.60
C ARG A 413 -8.70 22.44 -10.48
N ASP A 414 -9.88 22.28 -9.89
CA ASP A 414 -11.14 22.73 -10.50
C ASP A 414 -11.35 24.23 -10.28
N THR A 415 -12.42 24.79 -10.88
CA THR A 415 -12.79 26.21 -10.75
C THR A 415 -13.12 26.65 -9.33
N ARG A 416 -13.39 25.71 -8.43
CA ARG A 416 -13.65 25.95 -6.99
C ARG A 416 -12.36 25.90 -6.17
N GLY A 417 -11.21 25.64 -6.81
CA GLY A 417 -9.92 25.52 -6.14
C GLY A 417 -9.64 24.16 -5.52
N VAL A 418 -10.49 23.15 -5.76
CA VAL A 418 -10.29 21.78 -5.23
C VAL A 418 -9.19 21.08 -6.04
N PRO A 419 -8.15 20.53 -5.39
CA PRO A 419 -7.12 19.76 -6.06
C PRO A 419 -7.69 18.54 -6.80
N LEU A 420 -7.14 18.24 -7.97
CA LEU A 420 -7.56 17.13 -8.82
C LEU A 420 -6.51 16.02 -8.79
N GLU A 421 -6.83 14.91 -8.14
CA GLU A 421 -6.05 13.67 -8.19
C GLU A 421 -6.30 12.93 -9.50
N GLY A 422 -5.23 12.35 -10.09
CA GLY A 422 -5.33 11.53 -11.31
C GLY A 422 -5.61 12.34 -12.60
N ALA A 423 -5.38 13.64 -12.59
CA ALA A 423 -5.32 14.40 -13.84
C ALA A 423 -4.00 14.10 -14.57
N THR A 424 -4.05 13.78 -15.86
CA THR A 424 -2.88 13.41 -16.66
C THR A 424 -2.40 14.60 -17.48
N LEU A 425 -1.09 14.90 -17.43
CA LEU A 425 -0.44 15.89 -18.29
C LEU A 425 0.44 15.17 -19.30
N ASN A 426 0.23 15.49 -20.59
CA ASN A 426 1.08 15.03 -21.68
C ASN A 426 1.91 16.19 -22.23
N PHE A 427 3.21 15.97 -22.32
CA PHE A 427 4.19 16.88 -22.90
C PHE A 427 4.56 16.36 -24.30
N ASN A 428 4.19 17.08 -25.34
CA ASN A 428 4.48 16.76 -26.72
C ASN A 428 5.44 17.82 -27.30
N ASP A 429 6.42 17.41 -28.09
CA ASP A 429 7.21 18.31 -28.91
C ASP A 429 6.95 18.05 -30.41
N ASP A 430 7.73 18.67 -31.30
CA ASP A 430 7.57 18.55 -32.78
C ASP A 430 7.69 17.09 -33.28
N ASN A 431 8.25 16.18 -32.49
CA ASN A 431 8.40 14.77 -32.81
C ASN A 431 7.36 13.87 -32.10
N GLY A 432 6.35 14.47 -31.49
CA GLY A 432 5.26 13.77 -30.81
C GLY A 432 5.41 13.64 -29.28
N PRO A 433 4.76 12.64 -28.66
CA PRO A 433 4.76 12.47 -27.21
C PRO A 433 6.15 12.29 -26.64
N LEU A 434 6.47 13.06 -25.58
CA LEU A 434 7.76 13.01 -24.90
C LEU A 434 7.65 12.42 -23.50
N ALA A 435 6.76 12.95 -22.70
CA ALA A 435 6.59 12.56 -21.29
C ALA A 435 5.16 12.79 -20.84
N ALA A 436 4.73 11.99 -19.87
CA ALA A 436 3.45 12.14 -19.20
C ALA A 436 3.62 12.00 -17.70
N THR A 437 2.71 12.60 -16.93
CA THR A 437 2.65 12.46 -15.48
C THR A 437 1.23 12.65 -15.01
N ASP A 438 0.89 11.99 -13.88
CA ASP A 438 -0.40 12.17 -13.23
C ASP A 438 -0.23 13.01 -11.96
N THR A 439 -1.31 13.66 -11.54
CA THR A 439 -1.36 14.39 -10.28
C THR A 439 -1.64 13.46 -9.11
N ASP A 440 -1.00 13.75 -7.98
CA ASP A 440 -1.24 13.09 -6.70
C ASP A 440 -2.55 13.56 -6.02
N ILE A 441 -2.86 13.04 -4.82
CA ILE A 441 -4.05 13.39 -4.04
C ILE A 441 -4.15 14.89 -3.70
N SER A 442 -3.05 15.62 -3.70
CA SER A 442 -3.02 17.09 -3.52
C SER A 442 -3.12 17.88 -4.83
N GLY A 443 -3.36 17.19 -5.94
CA GLY A 443 -3.39 17.77 -7.28
C GLY A 443 -2.01 18.17 -7.79
N THR A 444 -0.93 17.79 -7.09
CA THR A 444 0.45 18.19 -7.42
C THR A 444 1.06 17.22 -8.42
N TYR A 445 1.89 17.72 -9.33
CA TYR A 445 2.70 16.91 -10.23
C TYR A 445 4.13 17.41 -10.30
N SER A 446 5.02 16.53 -10.70
CA SER A 446 6.43 16.85 -10.98
C SER A 446 6.97 15.91 -12.04
N LEU A 447 7.56 16.45 -13.09
CA LEU A 447 8.29 15.67 -14.09
C LEU A 447 9.57 16.41 -14.52
N VAL A 448 10.46 15.70 -15.17
CA VAL A 448 11.71 16.23 -15.70
C VAL A 448 11.74 16.02 -17.21
N VAL A 449 11.94 17.09 -17.97
CA VAL A 449 12.01 17.06 -19.43
C VAL A 449 13.28 17.76 -19.92
N PRO A 450 13.79 17.49 -21.13
CA PRO A 450 14.82 18.29 -21.75
C PRO A 450 14.44 19.78 -21.83
N PRO A 451 15.38 20.73 -21.87
CA PRO A 451 15.05 22.09 -22.28
C PRO A 451 14.42 22.11 -23.68
N GLY A 452 13.32 22.84 -23.86
CA GLY A 452 12.61 22.88 -25.15
C GLY A 452 11.27 23.59 -25.06
N THR A 453 10.54 23.59 -26.18
CA THR A 453 9.17 24.07 -26.26
C THR A 453 8.24 22.88 -26.42
N TYR A 454 7.17 22.87 -25.67
CA TYR A 454 6.24 21.73 -25.55
C TYR A 454 4.79 22.18 -25.77
N GLN A 455 4.01 21.34 -26.44
CA GLN A 455 2.56 21.41 -26.39
C GLN A 455 2.08 20.55 -25.20
N VAL A 456 1.54 21.20 -24.18
CA VAL A 456 1.08 20.53 -22.97
C VAL A 456 -0.43 20.36 -23.03
N GLU A 457 -0.88 19.11 -22.99
CA GLU A 457 -2.29 18.72 -22.88
C GLU A 457 -2.57 18.25 -21.45
N VAL A 458 -3.72 18.64 -20.92
CA VAL A 458 -4.15 18.21 -19.59
C VAL A 458 -5.49 17.50 -19.68
N PHE A 459 -5.51 16.23 -19.31
CA PHE A 459 -6.71 15.41 -19.29
C PHE A 459 -7.29 15.37 -17.89
N ALA A 460 -8.60 15.61 -17.80
CA ALA A 460 -9.32 15.52 -16.55
C ALA A 460 -9.35 14.09 -16.02
N PRO A 461 -9.30 13.91 -14.69
CA PRO A 461 -9.45 12.58 -14.09
C PRO A 461 -10.86 12.04 -14.34
N PHE A 462 -10.97 10.73 -14.58
CA PHE A 462 -12.27 10.07 -14.72
C PHE A 462 -12.98 10.04 -13.36
N ARG A 463 -14.09 10.74 -13.21
CA ARG A 463 -14.85 10.87 -11.94
C ARG A 463 -16.21 10.17 -11.91
N GLY A 464 -16.52 9.28 -12.86
CA GLY A 464 -17.82 8.60 -12.91
C GLY A 464 -18.99 9.57 -13.08
N GLU A 465 -20.10 9.35 -12.35
CA GLU A 465 -21.38 10.08 -12.49
C GLU A 465 -21.39 11.54 -11.99
N ARG A 466 -20.28 12.08 -11.48
CA ARG A 466 -20.20 13.47 -11.01
C ARG A 466 -19.52 14.33 -12.09
N GLY A 467 -20.32 15.07 -12.85
CA GLY A 467 -19.99 16.18 -13.72
C GLY A 467 -18.58 16.12 -14.33
N ASP A 468 -18.49 15.86 -15.60
CA ASP A 468 -17.22 15.80 -16.32
C ASP A 468 -16.50 17.15 -16.26
N LEU A 469 -15.21 17.14 -15.95
CA LEU A 469 -14.34 18.28 -16.10
C LEU A 469 -13.86 18.34 -17.56
N LEU A 470 -13.72 19.55 -18.11
CA LEU A 470 -13.15 19.72 -19.42
C LEU A 470 -11.63 19.53 -19.39
N SER A 471 -11.12 18.67 -20.24
CA SER A 471 -9.69 18.59 -20.51
C SER A 471 -9.20 19.88 -21.16
N GLN A 472 -8.01 20.34 -20.79
CA GLN A 472 -7.41 21.53 -21.40
C GLN A 472 -6.79 21.16 -22.75
N ALA A 473 -7.14 21.89 -23.79
CA ALA A 473 -6.50 21.81 -25.10
C ALA A 473 -4.99 22.12 -25.02
N PRO A 474 -4.19 21.64 -25.98
CA PRO A 474 -2.76 21.86 -26.02
C PRO A 474 -2.39 23.35 -25.87
N ARG A 475 -1.46 23.62 -24.95
CA ARG A 475 -0.86 24.97 -24.78
C ARG A 475 0.65 24.87 -24.87
N GLU A 476 1.23 25.88 -25.51
CA GLU A 476 2.66 26.01 -25.62
C GLU A 476 3.28 26.37 -24.29
N LEU A 477 4.33 25.61 -23.88
CA LEU A 477 5.12 25.83 -22.69
C LEU A 477 6.61 25.80 -23.03
N VAL A 478 7.31 26.90 -22.79
CA VAL A 478 8.77 26.99 -22.97
C VAL A 478 9.46 26.62 -21.68
N VAL A 479 10.31 25.58 -21.72
CA VAL A 479 11.06 25.02 -20.56
C VAL A 479 12.55 25.22 -20.80
N ASN A 480 13.12 26.30 -20.26
CA ASN A 480 14.56 26.62 -20.33
C ASN A 480 15.24 26.61 -18.95
N GLY A 481 14.49 26.44 -17.87
CA GLY A 481 14.86 26.37 -16.47
C GLY A 481 13.70 25.84 -15.66
N PHE A 482 13.82 25.78 -14.33
CA PHE A 482 12.70 25.38 -13.48
C PHE A 482 11.42 26.12 -13.84
N VAL A 483 10.36 25.38 -14.11
CA VAL A 483 9.04 25.93 -14.49
C VAL A 483 8.00 25.46 -13.51
N ARG A 484 7.16 26.39 -13.04
CA ARG A 484 5.89 26.07 -12.38
C ARG A 484 4.75 26.35 -13.35
N TYR A 485 3.93 25.33 -13.61
CA TYR A 485 2.81 25.41 -14.53
C TYR A 485 1.54 24.88 -13.82
N ASP A 486 0.76 25.81 -13.26
CA ASP A 486 -0.49 25.51 -12.57
C ASP A 486 -1.67 25.58 -13.57
N VAL A 487 -2.64 24.65 -13.44
CA VAL A 487 -3.78 24.55 -14.35
C VAL A 487 -5.09 24.51 -13.57
N VAL A 488 -6.09 25.23 -14.06
CA VAL A 488 -7.47 25.13 -13.57
C VAL A 488 -8.32 24.52 -14.69
N LEU A 489 -8.98 23.40 -14.38
CA LEU A 489 -9.91 22.74 -15.31
C LEU A 489 -11.34 23.22 -15.05
N GLU A 490 -12.05 23.53 -16.13
CA GLU A 490 -13.43 24.00 -16.09
C GLU A 490 -14.42 22.83 -15.98
N ASP A 491 -15.56 23.06 -15.35
CA ASP A 491 -16.66 22.08 -15.32
C ASP A 491 -17.32 22.01 -16.72
N ALA A 492 -17.64 20.81 -17.19
CA ALA A 492 -18.29 20.61 -18.48
C ALA A 492 -19.74 21.15 -18.54
N ASN A 493 -20.37 21.27 -17.37
CA ASN A 493 -21.67 21.91 -17.16
C ASN A 493 -21.52 22.91 -16.03
N PRO A 494 -21.36 24.21 -16.29
CA PRO A 494 -21.26 25.26 -15.28
C PRO A 494 -22.58 25.53 -14.54
#